data_5b0caa8c8ed768999f781c828006235c
#
_entry.id   5b0caa8c8ed768999f781c828006235c
#
_cell.length_a   1.000
_cell.length_b   1.000
_cell.length_c   1.000
_cell.angle_alpha   90.00
_cell.angle_beta   90.00
_cell.angle_gamma   90.00
#
_symmetry.space_group_name_H-M   'P 1'
#
loop_
_entity.id
_entity.type
_entity.pdbx_description
1 polymer ?
#
loop_
_entity_poly.entity_id
_entity_poly.type
_entity_poly.pdbx_seq_one_letter_code
_entity_poly.pdbx_strand_id
1 'polypeptide(L)'
;LLRFPGGTVIKTFHWKDGIGPKEQRKAKKNLIWGGINPYHFGTCEFIEYCRELNCEPVLVINISTGTPDEAANWVEYCNGTENTYYANLRRSHGYPEPFNVKYWALGNEEAAEPDAGRHQNPHKYVEDVWHFIKLMKLTDPSIKLIANGESGNKEWTKTALKGLDGAIDYISYHAYVGTNGPSPYSIFQKIQGQDTWMREFAEMVKATVPDTVQNWKKWYRFPHRTAPVKIALDEWGIWEQQEPPYGTTNTYEWRHGLATACFLNAILHNAEHIGMANWAQMVNILAPIMTNSQTSV
;
A
#
# COMPACT_ATOMS: atom_id res chain seq x y z
N LEU A 1 -2.07 -2.88 10.92
CA LEU A 1 -2.32 -3.31 9.53
C LEU A 1 -1.04 -3.82 8.89
N LEU A 2 -1.14 -4.82 8.00
CA LEU A 2 -0.05 -5.27 7.13
C LEU A 2 -0.40 -5.02 5.66
N ARG A 3 0.59 -4.71 4.84
CA ARG A 3 0.44 -4.37 3.43
C ARG A 3 1.14 -5.41 2.54
N PHE A 4 0.44 -5.89 1.49
CA PHE A 4 0.94 -6.93 0.59
C PHE A 4 0.42 -6.73 -0.85
N PRO A 5 1.16 -7.11 -1.89
CA PRO A 5 2.58 -7.45 -1.87
C PRO A 5 3.46 -6.23 -1.61
N GLY A 6 2.90 -5.04 -1.79
CA GLY A 6 3.49 -3.75 -1.50
C GLY A 6 4.71 -3.39 -2.35
N GLY A 7 5.07 -2.10 -2.33
CA GLY A 7 6.23 -1.57 -3.04
C GLY A 7 6.16 -1.73 -4.57
N THR A 8 7.29 -1.45 -5.22
CA THR A 8 7.40 -1.44 -6.68
C THR A 8 7.14 -2.79 -7.33
N VAL A 9 7.33 -3.90 -6.60
CA VAL A 9 7.10 -5.27 -7.10
C VAL A 9 5.67 -5.47 -7.61
N ILE A 10 4.69 -4.70 -7.10
CA ILE A 10 3.30 -4.82 -7.54
C ILE A 10 3.13 -4.57 -9.04
N LYS A 11 3.99 -3.77 -9.65
CA LYS A 11 3.91 -3.42 -11.07
C LYS A 11 4.01 -4.61 -12.03
N THR A 12 4.55 -5.73 -11.53
CA THR A 12 4.69 -6.99 -12.28
C THR A 12 4.15 -8.21 -11.54
N PHE A 13 3.54 -8.00 -10.36
CA PHE A 13 2.96 -9.08 -9.56
C PHE A 13 1.52 -9.35 -9.98
N HIS A 14 1.21 -10.61 -10.28
CA HIS A 14 -0.13 -11.08 -10.56
C HIS A 14 -0.57 -12.02 -9.44
N TRP A 15 -1.62 -11.66 -8.72
CA TRP A 15 -2.07 -12.39 -7.54
C TRP A 15 -2.40 -13.86 -7.77
N LYS A 16 -2.84 -14.19 -8.99
CA LYS A 16 -3.16 -15.56 -9.40
C LYS A 16 -1.95 -16.49 -9.40
N ASP A 17 -0.74 -15.95 -9.54
CA ASP A 17 0.49 -16.74 -9.47
C ASP A 17 0.79 -17.25 -8.05
N GLY A 18 0.23 -16.57 -7.02
CA GLY A 18 0.45 -16.85 -5.60
C GLY A 18 -0.72 -17.53 -4.89
N ILE A 19 -1.62 -18.20 -5.61
CA ILE A 19 -2.75 -18.94 -4.99
C ILE A 19 -2.73 -20.42 -5.37
N GLY A 20 -3.52 -21.24 -4.68
CA GLY A 20 -3.55 -22.69 -4.85
C GLY A 20 -2.36 -23.40 -4.18
N PRO A 21 -2.19 -24.71 -4.42
CA PRO A 21 -1.12 -25.51 -3.83
C PRO A 21 0.27 -24.96 -4.19
N LYS A 22 1.14 -24.81 -3.19
CA LYS A 22 2.47 -24.16 -3.36
C LYS A 22 3.35 -24.86 -4.39
N GLU A 23 3.27 -26.18 -4.45
CA GLU A 23 4.03 -27.04 -5.39
C GLU A 23 3.58 -26.88 -6.84
N GLN A 24 2.41 -26.32 -7.09
CA GLN A 24 1.87 -26.06 -8.43
C GLN A 24 2.15 -24.63 -8.90
N ARG A 25 2.58 -23.74 -8.00
CA ARG A 25 2.89 -22.34 -8.34
C ARG A 25 4.17 -22.28 -9.16
N LYS A 26 4.11 -21.53 -10.26
CA LYS A 26 5.24 -21.40 -11.17
C LYS A 26 6.13 -20.23 -10.76
N ALA A 27 7.38 -20.52 -10.45
CA ALA A 27 8.36 -19.48 -10.20
C ALA A 27 8.57 -18.59 -11.42
N LYS A 28 8.66 -17.28 -11.20
CA LYS A 28 8.91 -16.29 -12.26
C LYS A 28 10.12 -15.42 -11.90
N LYS A 29 10.74 -14.84 -12.92
CA LYS A 29 11.79 -13.84 -12.72
C LYS A 29 11.20 -12.61 -12.04
N ASN A 30 11.84 -12.11 -11.00
CA ASN A 30 11.51 -10.82 -10.44
C ASN A 30 12.16 -9.73 -11.31
N LEU A 31 11.32 -9.01 -12.07
CA LEU A 31 11.79 -8.02 -13.04
C LEU A 31 12.21 -6.70 -12.37
N ILE A 32 11.76 -6.45 -11.15
CA ILE A 32 12.03 -5.21 -10.42
C ILE A 32 13.31 -5.34 -9.59
N TRP A 33 13.37 -6.34 -8.70
CA TRP A 33 14.46 -6.48 -7.74
C TRP A 33 15.47 -7.56 -8.12
N GLY A 34 15.28 -8.23 -9.27
CA GLY A 34 16.11 -9.35 -9.68
C GLY A 34 15.79 -10.65 -8.93
N GLY A 35 16.47 -11.74 -9.31
CA GLY A 35 16.24 -13.05 -8.74
C GLY A 35 14.95 -13.72 -9.23
N ILE A 36 14.44 -14.65 -8.44
CA ILE A 36 13.28 -15.49 -8.75
C ILE A 36 12.24 -15.36 -7.65
N ASN A 37 10.99 -15.12 -8.02
CA ASN A 37 9.82 -15.20 -7.16
C ASN A 37 9.24 -16.62 -7.23
N PRO A 38 9.33 -17.43 -6.17
CA PRO A 38 8.74 -18.75 -6.13
C PRO A 38 7.23 -18.74 -5.87
N TYR A 39 6.67 -17.61 -5.48
CA TYR A 39 5.27 -17.40 -5.09
C TYR A 39 4.79 -18.30 -3.94
N HIS A 40 5.69 -18.78 -3.07
CA HIS A 40 5.32 -19.61 -1.91
C HIS A 40 4.59 -18.84 -0.82
N PHE A 41 4.63 -17.50 -0.87
CA PHE A 41 3.86 -16.60 -0.04
C PHE A 41 2.97 -15.76 -0.94
N GLY A 42 1.67 -15.93 -0.83
CA GLY A 42 0.67 -15.25 -1.64
C GLY A 42 -0.52 -14.82 -0.80
N THR A 43 -1.68 -14.66 -1.44
CA THR A 43 -2.88 -14.12 -0.78
C THR A 43 -3.28 -14.91 0.45
N CYS A 44 -3.36 -16.22 0.35
CA CYS A 44 -3.85 -17.07 1.46
C CYS A 44 -2.89 -17.02 2.65
N GLU A 45 -1.61 -17.20 2.41
CA GLU A 45 -0.57 -17.17 3.44
C GLU A 45 -0.50 -15.78 4.11
N PHE A 46 -0.68 -14.71 3.33
CA PHE A 46 -0.71 -13.36 3.88
C PHE A 46 -1.91 -13.14 4.80
N ILE A 47 -3.10 -13.61 4.40
CA ILE A 47 -4.31 -13.48 5.22
C ILE A 47 -4.20 -14.31 6.49
N GLU A 48 -3.68 -15.54 6.42
CA GLU A 48 -3.41 -16.37 7.60
C GLU A 48 -2.47 -15.65 8.57
N TYR A 49 -1.38 -15.11 8.05
CA TYR A 49 -0.42 -14.34 8.84
C TYR A 49 -1.06 -13.12 9.50
N CYS A 50 -1.90 -12.37 8.78
CA CYS A 50 -2.67 -11.27 9.37
C CYS A 50 -3.59 -11.72 10.50
N ARG A 51 -4.24 -12.88 10.36
CA ARG A 51 -5.11 -13.46 11.40
C ARG A 51 -4.35 -13.87 12.64
N GLU A 52 -3.20 -14.53 12.48
CA GLU A 52 -2.33 -14.89 13.60
C GLU A 52 -1.85 -13.66 14.38
N LEU A 53 -1.55 -12.56 13.68
CA LEU A 53 -1.13 -11.30 14.29
C LEU A 53 -2.30 -10.42 14.76
N ASN A 54 -3.55 -10.86 14.56
CA ASN A 54 -4.75 -10.08 14.83
C ASN A 54 -4.69 -8.67 14.21
N CYS A 55 -4.30 -8.59 12.93
CA CYS A 55 -4.20 -7.34 12.20
C CYS A 55 -4.96 -7.38 10.88
N GLU A 56 -5.36 -6.19 10.39
CA GLU A 56 -6.09 -6.05 9.13
C GLU A 56 -5.14 -6.10 7.93
N PRO A 57 -5.51 -6.83 6.86
CA PRO A 57 -4.77 -6.83 5.61
C PRO A 57 -5.04 -5.57 4.78
N VAL A 58 -3.99 -5.08 4.12
CA VAL A 58 -4.05 -4.09 3.05
C VAL A 58 -3.50 -4.73 1.79
N LEU A 59 -4.33 -4.91 0.77
CA LEU A 59 -3.88 -5.46 -0.52
C LEU A 59 -3.63 -4.35 -1.53
N VAL A 60 -2.52 -4.46 -2.27
CA VAL A 60 -2.16 -3.52 -3.32
C VAL A 60 -2.40 -4.16 -4.68
N ILE A 61 -3.20 -3.53 -5.54
CA ILE A 61 -3.49 -4.05 -6.87
C ILE A 61 -2.44 -3.60 -7.90
N ASN A 62 -2.22 -4.44 -8.90
CA ASN A 62 -1.37 -4.12 -10.04
C ASN A 62 -2.15 -3.31 -11.08
N ILE A 63 -1.90 -2.01 -11.16
CA ILE A 63 -2.49 -1.13 -12.19
C ILE A 63 -1.56 -0.88 -13.38
N SER A 64 -0.40 -1.51 -13.40
CA SER A 64 0.63 -1.33 -14.43
C SER A 64 0.52 -2.38 -15.53
N THR A 65 0.72 -3.64 -15.17
CA THR A 65 0.61 -4.78 -16.11
C THR A 65 -0.65 -5.62 -15.87
N GLY A 66 -1.36 -5.38 -14.77
CA GLY A 66 -2.64 -6.00 -14.45
C GLY A 66 -3.82 -5.33 -15.17
N THR A 67 -5.00 -5.88 -14.97
CA THR A 67 -6.24 -5.39 -15.59
C THR A 67 -7.30 -5.07 -14.54
N PRO A 68 -8.28 -4.20 -14.84
CA PRO A 68 -9.43 -3.97 -13.96
C PRO A 68 -10.20 -5.25 -13.61
N ASP A 69 -10.33 -6.17 -14.56
CA ASP A 69 -10.96 -7.47 -14.35
C ASP A 69 -10.15 -8.33 -13.37
N GLU A 70 -8.82 -8.35 -13.51
CA GLU A 70 -7.94 -9.05 -12.57
C GLU A 70 -8.09 -8.55 -11.14
N ALA A 71 -8.18 -7.24 -10.94
CA ALA A 71 -8.37 -6.64 -9.62
C ALA A 71 -9.76 -6.98 -9.03
N ALA A 72 -10.83 -6.87 -9.83
CA ALA A 72 -12.18 -7.25 -9.43
C ALA A 72 -12.26 -8.74 -9.05
N ASN A 73 -11.62 -9.60 -9.83
CA ASN A 73 -11.53 -11.02 -9.56
C ASN A 73 -10.77 -11.33 -8.25
N TRP A 74 -9.79 -10.51 -7.88
CA TRP A 74 -9.11 -10.64 -6.59
C TRP A 74 -10.01 -10.23 -5.43
N VAL A 75 -10.80 -9.17 -5.60
CA VAL A 75 -11.83 -8.79 -4.62
C VAL A 75 -12.85 -9.92 -4.45
N GLU A 76 -13.35 -10.52 -5.54
CA GLU A 76 -14.29 -11.65 -5.49
C GLU A 76 -13.64 -12.87 -4.82
N TYR A 77 -12.39 -13.19 -5.16
CA TYR A 77 -11.66 -14.28 -4.51
C TYR A 77 -11.57 -14.09 -3.00
N CYS A 78 -11.28 -12.87 -2.55
CA CYS A 78 -11.15 -12.57 -1.13
C CYS A 78 -12.51 -12.48 -0.40
N ASN A 79 -13.49 -11.83 -0.99
CA ASN A 79 -14.69 -11.38 -0.27
C ASN A 79 -15.98 -12.04 -0.77
N GLY A 80 -15.98 -12.69 -1.95
CA GLY A 80 -17.18 -13.27 -2.54
C GLY A 80 -17.82 -14.34 -1.67
N THR A 81 -19.13 -14.23 -1.48
CA THR A 81 -19.97 -15.18 -0.70
C THR A 81 -20.85 -16.05 -1.58
N GLU A 82 -21.14 -15.60 -2.80
CA GLU A 82 -22.04 -16.26 -3.73
C GLU A 82 -21.40 -17.48 -4.42
N ASN A 83 -22.21 -18.23 -5.18
CA ASN A 83 -21.73 -19.36 -5.97
C ASN A 83 -21.16 -18.89 -7.29
N THR A 84 -20.02 -18.21 -7.23
CA THR A 84 -19.31 -17.64 -8.37
C THR A 84 -17.92 -18.26 -8.51
N TYR A 85 -17.27 -18.05 -9.67
CA TYR A 85 -16.02 -18.75 -10.00
C TYR A 85 -14.92 -18.50 -8.97
N TYR A 86 -14.60 -17.23 -8.65
CA TYR A 86 -13.47 -16.94 -7.76
C TYR A 86 -13.77 -17.18 -6.28
N ALA A 87 -15.03 -17.00 -5.85
CA ALA A 87 -15.44 -17.42 -4.53
C ALA A 87 -15.33 -18.94 -4.34
N ASN A 88 -15.71 -19.72 -5.37
CA ASN A 88 -15.56 -21.18 -5.35
C ASN A 88 -14.09 -21.60 -5.45
N LEU A 89 -13.26 -20.88 -6.20
CA LEU A 89 -11.84 -21.13 -6.27
C LEU A 89 -11.17 -20.97 -4.90
N ARG A 90 -11.52 -19.91 -4.14
CA ARG A 90 -11.08 -19.77 -2.74
C ARG A 90 -11.49 -20.98 -1.90
N ARG A 91 -12.76 -21.39 -1.99
CA ARG A 91 -13.29 -22.57 -1.25
C ARG A 91 -12.53 -23.85 -1.62
N SER A 92 -12.22 -24.03 -2.89
CA SER A 92 -11.45 -25.20 -3.35
C SER A 92 -10.01 -25.21 -2.86
N HIS A 93 -9.46 -24.03 -2.51
CA HIS A 93 -8.15 -23.88 -1.88
C HIS A 93 -8.19 -24.08 -0.36
N GLY A 94 -9.32 -24.51 0.22
CA GLY A 94 -9.46 -24.80 1.64
C GLY A 94 -9.99 -23.64 2.50
N TYR A 95 -10.45 -22.56 1.88
CA TYR A 95 -10.98 -21.39 2.59
C TYR A 95 -12.47 -21.19 2.30
N PRO A 96 -13.37 -21.90 3.03
CA PRO A 96 -14.81 -21.81 2.79
C PRO A 96 -15.37 -20.40 3.04
N GLU A 97 -14.90 -19.73 4.10
CA GLU A 97 -15.35 -18.41 4.48
C GLU A 97 -14.61 -17.29 3.74
N PRO A 98 -15.25 -16.14 3.46
CA PRO A 98 -14.61 -15.00 2.85
C PRO A 98 -13.51 -14.43 3.78
N PHE A 99 -12.46 -13.90 3.16
CA PHE A 99 -11.38 -13.25 3.91
C PHE A 99 -11.78 -11.88 4.46
N ASN A 100 -12.80 -11.24 3.86
CA ASN A 100 -13.31 -9.92 4.25
C ASN A 100 -12.23 -8.83 4.21
N VAL A 101 -11.40 -8.84 3.18
CA VAL A 101 -10.37 -7.83 2.98
C VAL A 101 -10.99 -6.47 2.71
N LYS A 102 -10.77 -5.55 3.64
CA LYS A 102 -11.38 -4.23 3.63
C LYS A 102 -10.59 -3.19 2.85
N TYR A 103 -9.26 -3.20 2.93
CA TYR A 103 -8.39 -2.13 2.42
C TYR A 103 -7.65 -2.55 1.16
N TRP A 104 -7.76 -1.70 0.11
CA TRP A 104 -7.20 -1.97 -1.22
C TRP A 104 -6.50 -0.72 -1.75
N ALA A 105 -5.20 -0.81 -2.01
CA ALA A 105 -4.41 0.27 -2.59
C ALA A 105 -4.36 0.16 -4.12
N LEU A 106 -4.52 1.30 -4.79
CA LEU A 106 -4.62 1.45 -6.24
C LEU A 106 -3.25 1.73 -6.84
N GLY A 107 -2.37 0.72 -6.86
CA GLY A 107 -0.99 0.83 -7.32
C GLY A 107 -0.01 1.26 -6.22
N ASN A 108 1.22 1.57 -6.63
CA ASN A 108 2.32 1.98 -5.76
C ASN A 108 3.21 3.02 -6.44
N GLU A 109 3.44 4.17 -5.79
CA GLU A 109 4.37 5.22 -6.24
C GLU A 109 4.27 5.55 -7.73
N GLU A 110 3.06 5.72 -8.22
CA GLU A 110 2.78 5.81 -9.65
C GLU A 110 3.39 7.07 -10.31
N ALA A 111 3.58 8.14 -9.57
CA ALA A 111 4.20 9.35 -10.06
C ALA A 111 5.74 9.34 -9.96
N ALA A 112 6.29 8.67 -8.95
CA ALA A 112 7.71 8.76 -8.58
C ALA A 112 8.57 7.72 -9.28
N GLU A 113 8.07 6.51 -9.40
CA GLU A 113 8.83 5.36 -9.89
C GLU A 113 9.15 5.47 -11.39
N PRO A 114 10.41 5.29 -11.79
CA PRO A 114 10.80 5.28 -13.20
C PRO A 114 10.46 3.98 -13.94
N ASP A 115 9.91 2.98 -13.21
CA ASP A 115 9.66 1.63 -13.68
C ASP A 115 8.37 1.48 -14.52
N ALA A 116 8.08 0.23 -14.88
CA ALA A 116 6.87 -0.13 -15.61
C ALA A 116 5.61 0.38 -14.90
N GLY A 117 4.73 1.05 -15.64
CA GLY A 117 3.45 1.54 -15.15
C GLY A 117 3.47 2.88 -14.44
N ARG A 118 4.55 3.62 -14.53
CA ARG A 118 4.63 4.98 -14.01
C ARG A 118 3.59 5.90 -14.64
N HIS A 119 2.84 6.64 -13.80
CA HIS A 119 1.89 7.65 -14.21
C HIS A 119 2.39 9.06 -13.86
N GLN A 120 3.33 9.60 -14.65
CA GLN A 120 3.80 10.98 -14.47
C GLN A 120 2.67 12.01 -14.61
N ASN A 121 1.73 11.75 -15.53
CA ASN A 121 0.55 12.58 -15.71
C ASN A 121 -0.57 12.12 -14.77
N PRO A 122 -0.97 12.94 -13.78
CA PRO A 122 -2.01 12.57 -12.82
C PRO A 122 -3.38 12.39 -13.46
N HIS A 123 -3.68 13.07 -14.57
CA HIS A 123 -4.94 12.88 -15.29
C HIS A 123 -5.01 11.47 -15.92
N LYS A 124 -3.86 10.96 -16.42
CA LYS A 124 -3.79 9.61 -16.94
C LYS A 124 -3.95 8.57 -15.84
N TYR A 125 -3.35 8.81 -14.65
CA TYR A 125 -3.57 7.98 -13.48
C TYR A 125 -5.07 7.91 -13.12
N VAL A 126 -5.73 9.05 -13.04
CA VAL A 126 -7.17 9.13 -12.74
C VAL A 126 -8.00 8.37 -13.77
N GLU A 127 -7.73 8.58 -15.07
CA GLU A 127 -8.44 7.91 -16.15
C GLU A 127 -8.33 6.40 -16.05
N ASP A 128 -7.10 5.89 -15.92
CA ASP A 128 -6.83 4.45 -15.88
C ASP A 128 -7.41 3.81 -14.63
N VAL A 129 -7.18 4.41 -13.46
CA VAL A 129 -7.60 3.84 -12.17
C VAL A 129 -9.11 3.80 -12.00
N TRP A 130 -9.86 4.68 -12.65
CA TRP A 130 -11.33 4.64 -12.61
C TRP A 130 -11.93 3.33 -13.12
N HIS A 131 -11.30 2.66 -14.07
CA HIS A 131 -11.77 1.36 -14.55
C HIS A 131 -11.62 0.30 -13.46
N PHE A 132 -10.51 0.32 -12.71
CA PHE A 132 -10.28 -0.56 -11.57
C PHE A 132 -11.30 -0.29 -10.46
N ILE A 133 -11.46 0.97 -10.05
CA ILE A 133 -12.41 1.39 -9.01
C ILE A 133 -13.82 0.87 -9.32
N LYS A 134 -14.31 1.09 -10.53
CA LYS A 134 -15.65 0.69 -10.93
C LYS A 134 -15.88 -0.80 -10.78
N LEU A 135 -14.99 -1.63 -11.33
CA LEU A 135 -15.16 -3.08 -11.26
C LEU A 135 -14.99 -3.60 -9.83
N MET A 136 -13.98 -3.13 -9.10
CA MET A 136 -13.77 -3.55 -7.71
C MET A 136 -14.95 -3.17 -6.81
N LYS A 137 -15.46 -1.94 -6.91
CA LYS A 137 -16.61 -1.47 -6.13
C LYS A 137 -17.94 -2.10 -6.54
N LEU A 138 -18.09 -2.53 -7.78
CA LEU A 138 -19.26 -3.29 -8.24
C LEU A 138 -19.20 -4.74 -7.75
N THR A 139 -18.02 -5.29 -7.53
CA THR A 139 -17.80 -6.62 -6.95
C THR A 139 -18.05 -6.61 -5.45
N ASP A 140 -17.51 -5.63 -4.73
CA ASP A 140 -17.77 -5.43 -3.30
C ASP A 140 -17.78 -3.93 -2.97
N PRO A 141 -18.97 -3.32 -2.79
CA PRO A 141 -19.10 -1.90 -2.50
C PRO A 141 -18.58 -1.49 -1.11
N SER A 142 -18.35 -2.44 -0.21
CA SER A 142 -17.91 -2.18 1.17
C SER A 142 -16.43 -1.89 1.30
N ILE A 143 -15.61 -2.27 0.31
CA ILE A 143 -14.15 -2.09 0.34
C ILE A 143 -13.75 -0.61 0.45
N LYS A 144 -12.63 -0.37 1.09
CA LYS A 144 -12.02 0.95 1.27
C LYS A 144 -10.83 1.10 0.33
N LEU A 145 -10.81 2.18 -0.45
CA LEU A 145 -9.81 2.40 -1.47
C LEU A 145 -8.78 3.44 -1.04
N ILE A 146 -7.51 3.12 -1.31
CA ILE A 146 -6.36 3.98 -1.07
C ILE A 146 -5.81 4.39 -2.44
N ALA A 147 -5.95 5.66 -2.81
CA ALA A 147 -5.34 6.17 -4.04
C ALA A 147 -3.87 6.51 -3.82
N ASN A 148 -3.07 6.48 -4.88
CA ASN A 148 -1.71 6.99 -4.82
C ASN A 148 -1.71 8.50 -4.57
N GLY A 149 -0.88 8.94 -3.64
CA GLY A 149 -0.43 10.30 -3.47
C GLY A 149 1.06 10.39 -3.75
N GLU A 150 1.52 11.57 -4.07
CA GLU A 150 2.94 11.88 -4.25
C GLU A 150 3.35 12.91 -3.22
N SER A 151 4.13 12.50 -2.24
CA SER A 151 4.56 13.37 -1.14
C SER A 151 5.43 14.55 -1.61
N GLY A 152 6.24 14.33 -2.62
CA GLY A 152 7.10 15.37 -3.24
C GLY A 152 6.40 16.25 -4.28
N ASN A 153 5.18 15.89 -4.72
CA ASN A 153 4.44 16.62 -5.75
C ASN A 153 2.97 16.83 -5.37
N LYS A 154 2.73 17.88 -4.60
CA LYS A 154 1.38 18.23 -4.12
C LYS A 154 0.38 18.47 -5.25
N GLU A 155 0.78 19.02 -6.39
CA GLU A 155 -0.13 19.28 -7.52
C GLU A 155 -0.58 17.98 -8.21
N TRP A 156 0.32 17.01 -8.33
CA TRP A 156 -0.05 15.66 -8.79
C TRP A 156 -1.13 15.05 -7.87
N THR A 157 -0.88 15.11 -6.57
CA THR A 157 -1.80 14.57 -5.54
C THR A 157 -3.14 15.29 -5.53
N LYS A 158 -3.17 16.62 -5.65
CA LYS A 158 -4.43 17.39 -5.76
C LYS A 158 -5.26 16.98 -6.97
N THR A 159 -4.59 16.72 -8.12
CA THR A 159 -5.28 16.28 -9.32
C THR A 159 -5.89 14.88 -9.14
N ALA A 160 -5.13 13.95 -8.55
CA ALA A 160 -5.62 12.61 -8.21
C ALA A 160 -6.83 12.69 -7.24
N LEU A 161 -6.72 13.47 -6.17
CA LEU A 161 -7.80 13.68 -5.20
C LEU A 161 -9.07 14.20 -5.87
N LYS A 162 -8.97 15.28 -6.67
CA LYS A 162 -10.13 15.86 -7.37
C LYS A 162 -10.77 14.89 -8.36
N GLY A 163 -9.95 14.13 -9.07
CA GLY A 163 -10.42 13.17 -10.06
C GLY A 163 -11.08 11.93 -9.48
N LEU A 164 -10.69 11.52 -8.27
CA LEU A 164 -11.14 10.31 -7.60
C LEU A 164 -12.05 10.59 -6.39
N ASP A 165 -12.37 11.86 -6.13
CA ASP A 165 -13.23 12.24 -5.01
C ASP A 165 -14.55 11.46 -5.02
N GLY A 166 -15.00 11.07 -3.85
CA GLY A 166 -16.18 10.26 -3.65
C GLY A 166 -15.96 8.75 -3.73
N ALA A 167 -14.93 8.29 -4.42
CA ALA A 167 -14.65 6.86 -4.59
C ALA A 167 -13.54 6.34 -3.66
N ILE A 168 -12.64 7.21 -3.21
CA ILE A 168 -11.50 6.84 -2.37
C ILE A 168 -11.72 7.24 -0.92
N ASP A 169 -11.19 6.44 0.00
CA ASP A 169 -11.27 6.68 1.45
C ASP A 169 -9.95 7.20 2.01
N TYR A 170 -8.84 6.92 1.33
CA TYR A 170 -7.48 7.28 1.74
C TYR A 170 -6.65 7.76 0.55
N ILE A 171 -5.66 8.58 0.88
CA ILE A 171 -4.59 8.99 -0.03
C ILE A 171 -3.24 8.55 0.53
N SER A 172 -2.46 7.83 -0.28
CA SER A 172 -1.15 7.33 0.12
C SER A 172 -0.15 8.47 0.32
N TYR A 173 0.71 8.31 1.29
CA TYR A 173 1.85 9.17 1.58
C TYR A 173 3.03 8.30 2.02
N HIS A 174 4.15 8.35 1.28
CA HIS A 174 5.36 7.63 1.64
C HIS A 174 6.37 8.59 2.27
N ALA A 175 7.02 8.17 3.35
CA ALA A 175 7.94 9.02 4.09
C ALA A 175 9.16 8.23 4.60
N TYR A 176 10.25 8.35 3.86
CA TYR A 176 11.54 7.82 4.31
C TYR A 176 12.47 8.93 4.77
N VAL A 177 13.20 8.69 5.85
CA VAL A 177 14.19 9.63 6.38
C VAL A 177 15.57 9.02 6.25
N GLY A 178 16.41 9.64 5.40
CA GLY A 178 17.78 9.20 5.21
C GLY A 178 18.70 9.60 6.37
N THR A 179 19.70 8.77 6.63
CA THR A 179 20.68 8.95 7.72
C THR A 179 21.84 9.90 7.35
N ASN A 180 22.00 10.22 6.07
CA ASN A 180 23.02 11.14 5.59
C ASN A 180 22.81 12.57 6.12
N GLY A 181 23.90 13.28 6.36
CA GLY A 181 23.88 14.67 6.83
C GLY A 181 25.20 15.08 7.46
N PRO A 182 25.36 16.37 7.80
CA PRO A 182 26.59 16.91 8.37
C PRO A 182 26.88 16.43 9.81
N SER A 183 25.88 15.81 10.45
CA SER A 183 25.99 15.30 11.82
C SER A 183 25.18 14.02 11.97
N PRO A 184 25.59 13.08 12.83
CA PRO A 184 24.78 11.91 13.20
C PRO A 184 23.36 12.26 13.70
N TYR A 185 23.17 13.48 14.20
CA TYR A 185 21.89 13.98 14.68
C TYR A 185 20.99 14.61 13.60
N SER A 186 21.48 14.74 12.37
CA SER A 186 20.71 15.32 11.26
C SER A 186 19.41 14.56 10.97
N ILE A 187 19.37 13.27 11.29
CA ILE A 187 18.18 12.44 11.16
C ILE A 187 16.99 12.97 11.98
N PHE A 188 17.23 13.50 13.18
CA PHE A 188 16.16 14.02 14.05
C PHE A 188 15.56 15.31 13.49
N GLN A 189 16.36 16.18 12.88
CA GLN A 189 15.88 17.38 12.20
C GLN A 189 15.01 17.02 10.99
N LYS A 190 15.41 15.99 10.22
CA LYS A 190 14.60 15.50 9.10
C LYS A 190 13.24 14.94 9.55
N ILE A 191 13.21 14.23 10.69
CA ILE A 191 11.96 13.70 11.25
C ILE A 191 11.05 14.85 11.72
N GLN A 192 11.59 15.89 12.32
CA GLN A 192 10.84 17.09 12.66
C GLN A 192 10.25 17.75 11.40
N GLY A 193 11.00 17.75 10.29
CA GLY A 193 10.50 18.15 8.98
C GLY A 193 9.32 17.28 8.52
N GLN A 194 9.38 15.97 8.71
CA GLN A 194 8.29 15.07 8.35
C GLN A 194 7.01 15.33 9.14
N ASP A 195 7.08 15.68 10.44
CA ASP A 195 5.91 16.09 11.22
C ASP A 195 5.20 17.31 10.57
N THR A 196 5.97 18.31 10.17
CA THR A 196 5.43 19.49 9.47
C THR A 196 4.86 19.11 8.10
N TRP A 197 5.54 18.29 7.32
CA TRP A 197 5.08 17.86 6.01
C TRP A 197 3.78 17.05 6.07
N MET A 198 3.62 16.15 7.03
CA MET A 198 2.38 15.39 7.23
C MET A 198 1.20 16.31 7.53
N ARG A 199 1.40 17.33 8.37
CA ARG A 199 0.38 18.34 8.69
C ARG A 199 -0.01 19.16 7.45
N GLU A 200 0.97 19.69 6.74
CA GLU A 200 0.72 20.44 5.50
C GLU A 200 0.04 19.61 4.42
N PHE A 201 0.40 18.33 4.33
CA PHE A 201 -0.25 17.40 3.39
C PHE A 201 -1.71 17.16 3.79
N ALA A 202 -2.00 16.99 5.08
CA ALA A 202 -3.36 16.85 5.59
C ALA A 202 -4.22 18.11 5.31
N GLU A 203 -3.65 19.30 5.54
CA GLU A 203 -4.32 20.57 5.20
C GLU A 203 -4.60 20.67 3.70
N MET A 204 -3.65 20.26 2.87
CA MET A 204 -3.83 20.21 1.42
C MET A 204 -4.96 19.26 1.02
N VAL A 205 -5.05 18.07 1.64
CA VAL A 205 -6.14 17.12 1.39
C VAL A 205 -7.49 17.75 1.75
N LYS A 206 -7.63 18.32 2.95
CA LYS A 206 -8.85 19.00 3.40
C LYS A 206 -9.26 20.15 2.50
N ALA A 207 -8.30 20.94 2.02
CA ALA A 207 -8.57 22.06 1.12
C ALA A 207 -8.93 21.61 -0.32
N THR A 208 -8.58 20.39 -0.69
CA THR A 208 -8.76 19.90 -2.06
C THR A 208 -10.09 19.17 -2.27
N VAL A 209 -10.53 18.39 -1.27
CA VAL A 209 -11.77 17.60 -1.33
C VAL A 209 -12.60 17.81 -0.07
N PRO A 210 -13.94 17.87 -0.19
CA PRO A 210 -14.81 18.06 0.95
C PRO A 210 -14.81 16.84 1.88
N ASP A 211 -15.15 17.02 3.15
CA ASP A 211 -15.26 15.94 4.12
C ASP A 211 -16.29 14.90 3.72
N THR A 212 -17.38 15.35 3.10
CA THR A 212 -18.44 14.47 2.59
C THR A 212 -18.80 14.86 1.15
N VAL A 213 -19.11 13.89 0.33
CA VAL A 213 -19.52 14.11 -1.06
C VAL A 213 -21.03 14.23 -1.12
N GLN A 214 -21.55 15.42 -1.36
CA GLN A 214 -23.00 15.68 -1.37
C GLN A 214 -23.67 15.40 -2.72
N ASN A 215 -22.98 15.65 -3.82
CA ASN A 215 -23.55 15.58 -5.17
C ASN A 215 -22.88 14.50 -6.04
N TRP A 216 -22.75 13.29 -5.48
CA TRP A 216 -22.22 12.18 -6.23
C TRP A 216 -23.16 11.81 -7.39
N LYS A 217 -22.60 11.44 -8.52
CA LYS A 217 -23.37 11.08 -9.72
C LYS A 217 -24.28 9.90 -9.42
N LYS A 218 -25.59 10.10 -9.44
CA LYS A 218 -26.63 9.10 -9.09
C LYS A 218 -26.58 7.82 -9.92
N TRP A 219 -25.91 7.83 -11.06
CA TRP A 219 -25.79 6.66 -11.94
C TRP A 219 -24.68 5.67 -11.50
N TYR A 220 -23.81 6.01 -10.54
CA TYR A 220 -22.93 5.04 -9.94
C TYR A 220 -23.69 4.13 -8.98
N ARG A 221 -23.48 2.80 -9.12
CA ARG A 221 -24.18 1.78 -8.34
C ARG A 221 -23.52 1.48 -6.98
N PHE A 222 -22.35 2.02 -6.72
CA PHE A 222 -21.68 1.86 -5.43
C PHE A 222 -21.78 3.16 -4.59
N PRO A 223 -21.78 3.03 -3.26
CA PRO A 223 -21.85 4.20 -2.39
C PRO A 223 -20.62 5.07 -2.53
N HIS A 224 -20.82 6.37 -2.46
CA HIS A 224 -19.75 7.33 -2.34
C HIS A 224 -19.25 7.42 -0.89
N ARG A 225 -18.09 8.02 -0.74
CA ARG A 225 -17.47 8.28 0.55
C ARG A 225 -18.34 9.20 1.44
N THR A 226 -18.48 8.83 2.71
CA THR A 226 -19.26 9.58 3.72
C THR A 226 -18.40 10.14 4.86
N ALA A 227 -17.09 9.93 4.83
CA ALA A 227 -16.13 10.41 5.82
C ALA A 227 -14.98 11.18 5.13
N PRO A 228 -14.23 12.02 5.84
CA PRO A 228 -13.05 12.69 5.30
C PRO A 228 -12.04 11.70 4.71
N VAL A 229 -11.36 12.10 3.62
CA VAL A 229 -10.20 11.36 3.14
C VAL A 229 -9.09 11.48 4.16
N LYS A 230 -8.56 10.34 4.62
CA LYS A 230 -7.41 10.31 5.53
C LYS A 230 -6.13 9.94 4.79
N ILE A 231 -5.00 10.25 5.41
CA ILE A 231 -3.68 9.81 4.92
C ILE A 231 -3.51 8.32 5.23
N ALA A 232 -3.11 7.56 4.23
CA ALA A 232 -2.47 6.27 4.42
C ALA A 232 -0.97 6.49 4.35
N LEU A 233 -0.28 6.50 5.49
CA LEU A 233 1.18 6.49 5.55
C LEU A 233 1.62 5.03 5.36
N ASP A 234 1.41 4.53 4.15
CA ASP A 234 1.48 3.10 3.85
C ASP A 234 2.89 2.60 3.49
N GLU A 235 3.88 3.52 3.47
CA GLU A 235 5.30 3.23 3.61
C GLU A 235 6.00 4.33 4.41
N TRP A 236 6.71 3.94 5.46
CA TRP A 236 7.55 4.87 6.21
C TRP A 236 8.69 4.14 6.90
N GLY A 237 9.77 4.85 7.19
CA GLY A 237 10.90 4.28 7.91
C GLY A 237 12.16 5.12 7.81
N ILE A 238 13.21 4.57 8.40
CA ILE A 238 14.55 5.13 8.32
C ILE A 238 15.28 4.47 7.15
N TRP A 239 15.69 5.28 6.18
CA TRP A 239 16.42 4.81 5.02
C TRP A 239 17.91 5.04 5.20
N GLU A 240 18.66 3.99 5.48
CA GLU A 240 20.10 4.05 5.38
C GLU A 240 20.51 3.71 3.94
N GLN A 241 21.31 4.59 3.33
CA GLN A 241 21.82 4.34 1.99
C GLN A 241 22.75 3.13 2.02
N GLN A 242 22.48 2.15 1.18
CA GLN A 242 23.21 0.89 1.13
C GLN A 242 23.81 0.68 -0.26
N GLU A 243 25.02 0.15 -0.27
CA GLU A 243 25.59 -0.41 -1.47
C GLU A 243 25.01 -1.79 -1.76
N PRO A 244 24.81 -2.16 -3.03
CA PRO A 244 24.40 -3.53 -3.37
C PRO A 244 25.40 -4.59 -2.87
N PRO A 245 24.94 -5.79 -2.50
CA PRO A 245 23.55 -6.26 -2.53
C PRO A 245 22.72 -5.72 -1.36
N TYR A 246 21.57 -5.13 -1.70
CA TYR A 246 20.68 -4.52 -0.71
C TYR A 246 20.25 -5.52 0.38
N GLY A 247 20.20 -5.03 1.63
CA GLY A 247 19.70 -5.82 2.76
C GLY A 247 20.72 -6.72 3.45
N THR A 248 21.95 -6.83 2.96
CA THR A 248 22.98 -7.71 3.56
C THR A 248 23.90 -7.00 4.56
N THR A 249 23.93 -5.68 4.57
CA THR A 249 24.90 -4.87 5.34
C THR A 249 24.23 -3.82 6.24
N ASN A 250 22.93 -3.94 6.50
CA ASN A 250 22.23 -2.99 7.37
C ASN A 250 22.76 -3.07 8.80
N THR A 251 23.54 -2.08 9.16
CA THR A 251 23.94 -1.90 10.55
C THR A 251 23.00 -0.87 11.17
N TYR A 252 22.08 -1.35 12.02
CA TYR A 252 21.25 -0.46 12.79
C TYR A 252 21.97 -0.10 14.10
N GLU A 253 22.03 1.20 14.37
CA GLU A 253 22.60 1.76 15.56
C GLU A 253 21.48 2.24 16.50
N TRP A 254 21.80 2.47 17.76
CA TRP A 254 20.86 3.01 18.75
C TRP A 254 20.17 4.30 18.28
N ARG A 255 20.87 5.16 17.52
CA ARG A 255 20.28 6.38 16.95
C ARG A 255 19.11 6.11 16.02
N HIS A 256 19.10 4.99 15.27
CA HIS A 256 18.00 4.61 14.39
C HIS A 256 16.76 4.23 15.17
N GLY A 257 16.92 3.52 16.30
CA GLY A 257 15.83 3.22 17.23
C GLY A 257 15.22 4.48 17.84
N LEU A 258 16.06 5.41 18.30
CA LEU A 258 15.60 6.72 18.80
C LEU A 258 14.91 7.55 17.71
N ALA A 259 15.47 7.57 16.51
CA ALA A 259 14.88 8.26 15.36
C ALA A 259 13.51 7.68 15.01
N THR A 260 13.37 6.37 15.02
CA THR A 260 12.09 5.68 14.82
C THR A 260 11.07 6.07 15.89
N ALA A 261 11.46 6.11 17.14
CA ALA A 261 10.57 6.57 18.22
C ALA A 261 10.11 8.02 18.01
N CYS A 262 11.00 8.91 17.56
CA CYS A 262 10.65 10.28 17.19
C CYS A 262 9.69 10.31 15.99
N PHE A 263 9.88 9.44 15.00
CA PHE A 263 8.98 9.36 13.85
C PHE A 263 7.58 8.84 14.27
N LEU A 264 7.51 7.86 15.15
CA LEU A 264 6.24 7.42 15.73
C LEU A 264 5.53 8.56 16.48
N ASN A 265 6.26 9.40 17.21
CA ASN A 265 5.68 10.59 17.86
C ASN A 265 5.12 11.57 16.80
N ALA A 266 5.83 11.81 15.70
CA ALA A 266 5.34 12.65 14.62
C ALA A 266 4.06 12.08 13.98
N ILE A 267 3.97 10.75 13.80
CA ILE A 267 2.75 10.08 13.35
C ILE A 267 1.61 10.28 14.34
N LEU A 268 1.86 10.10 15.64
CA LEU A 268 0.87 10.30 16.70
C LEU A 268 0.38 11.73 16.81
N HIS A 269 1.24 12.73 16.61
CA HIS A 269 0.84 14.15 16.56
C HIS A 269 -0.14 14.42 15.41
N ASN A 270 -0.08 13.65 14.35
CA ASN A 270 -0.94 13.78 13.17
C ASN A 270 -2.05 12.72 13.11
N ALA A 271 -2.32 11.99 14.20
CA ALA A 271 -3.22 10.83 14.24
C ALA A 271 -4.67 11.15 13.81
N GLU A 272 -5.14 12.39 13.99
CA GLU A 272 -6.46 12.77 13.50
C GLU A 272 -6.58 12.74 11.97
N HIS A 273 -5.45 12.88 11.25
CA HIS A 273 -5.38 12.91 9.79
C HIS A 273 -4.90 11.59 9.19
N ILE A 274 -4.12 10.82 9.95
CA ILE A 274 -3.54 9.55 9.53
C ILE A 274 -4.50 8.42 9.90
N GLY A 275 -4.97 7.69 8.90
CA GLY A 275 -5.87 6.56 9.10
C GLY A 275 -5.15 5.22 9.25
N MET A 276 -3.93 5.13 8.75
CA MET A 276 -3.06 3.96 8.88
C MET A 276 -1.60 4.35 8.70
N ALA A 277 -0.69 3.56 9.30
CA ALA A 277 0.75 3.70 9.13
C ALA A 277 1.38 2.30 9.04
N ASN A 278 2.08 2.02 7.93
CA ASN A 278 2.71 0.74 7.68
C ASN A 278 4.22 0.93 7.57
N TRP A 279 4.96 0.37 8.50
CA TRP A 279 6.42 0.39 8.43
C TRP A 279 6.91 -0.44 7.23
N ALA A 280 7.82 0.09 6.45
CA ALA A 280 8.49 -0.59 5.34
C ALA A 280 9.99 -0.77 5.63
N GLN A 281 10.46 -2.01 5.75
CA GLN A 281 9.70 -3.25 5.68
C GLN A 281 9.64 -3.91 7.07
N MET A 282 9.04 -5.09 7.18
CA MET A 282 8.84 -5.72 8.48
C MET A 282 10.06 -6.51 8.96
N VAL A 283 10.77 -7.19 8.05
CA VAL A 283 11.87 -8.10 8.38
C VAL A 283 13.08 -7.85 7.49
N ASN A 284 14.24 -7.76 8.08
CA ASN A 284 15.59 -7.67 7.52
C ASN A 284 15.92 -6.38 6.73
N ILE A 285 15.10 -5.93 5.80
CA ILE A 285 15.37 -4.75 4.97
C ILE A 285 14.66 -3.54 5.56
N LEU A 286 15.42 -2.53 6.02
CA LEU A 286 14.89 -1.33 6.67
C LEU A 286 13.96 -1.62 7.87
N ALA A 287 14.09 -2.79 8.45
CA ALA A 287 13.09 -3.43 9.28
C ALA A 287 13.35 -3.31 10.78
N PRO A 288 12.30 -3.32 11.61
CA PRO A 288 12.43 -3.40 13.06
C PRO A 288 12.87 -4.79 13.56
N ILE A 289 12.72 -5.82 12.72
CA ILE A 289 13.06 -7.21 13.09
C ILE A 289 14.19 -7.68 12.18
N MET A 290 15.32 -8.05 12.80
CA MET A 290 16.45 -8.67 12.12
C MET A 290 16.48 -10.17 12.40
N THR A 291 16.62 -10.97 11.35
CA THR A 291 16.69 -12.43 11.47
C THR A 291 17.88 -13.00 10.72
N ASN A 292 18.37 -14.12 11.19
CA ASN A 292 19.29 -15.01 10.47
C ASN A 292 18.74 -16.43 10.57
N SER A 293 19.50 -17.43 10.08
CA SER A 293 19.08 -18.82 10.13
C SER A 293 18.90 -19.41 11.54
N GLN A 294 19.29 -18.71 12.60
CA GLN A 294 19.31 -19.20 13.97
C GLN A 294 18.59 -18.29 14.96
N THR A 295 18.55 -16.98 14.73
CA THR A 295 18.04 -15.98 15.70
C THR A 295 17.21 -14.89 15.03
N SER A 296 16.32 -14.27 15.84
CA SER A 296 15.65 -13.01 15.51
C SER A 296 15.90 -11.99 16.64
N VAL A 297 16.10 -10.74 16.29
CA VAL A 297 16.27 -9.60 17.22
C VAL A 297 15.36 -8.47 16.79
#